data_fa289214b716f489f6b3b17f0567484f
#
_entry.id   fa289214b716f489f6b3b17f0567484f
#
_cell.length_a   1.000
_cell.length_b   1.000
_cell.length_c   1.000
_cell.angle_alpha   90.00
_cell.angle_beta   90.00
_cell.angle_gamma   90.00
#
_symmetry.space_group_name_H-M   'P 1'
#
loop_
_entity.id
_entity.type
_entity.pdbx_description
1 polymer ?
#
loop_
_entity_poly.entity_id
_entity_poly.type
_entity_poly.pdbx_seq_one_letter_code
_entity_poly.pdbx_strand_id
1 'polypeptide(L)'
;PNYRLGVFGSINLDFFDGSDQYRCSNNLNLLDQRAALQWVRENARLFGADPDTITLYGHSAGSNAICHHLASRESLPLFRRAICQSSFLQGPPPRTLEESRAFSKKIFDYLGITTLDEALLISSDRLLQAQKQVFGEIYGSPVIDNVVVFDKEFDRMMDGTVSGKQIMIGYSNGERDSGFVDLDERESVEKVLKDNKRFL
;
A
#
# COMPACT_ATOMS: atom_id res chain seq x y z
N PRO A 1 -10.71 7.75 -0.49
CA PRO A 1 -10.07 9.02 -0.83
C PRO A 1 -9.31 8.91 -2.14
N ASN A 2 -9.02 10.07 -2.76
CA ASN A 2 -8.08 10.17 -3.86
C ASN A 2 -6.68 10.28 -3.27
N TYR A 3 -5.89 9.25 -3.38
CA TYR A 3 -4.50 9.20 -2.94
C TYR A 3 -3.56 9.13 -4.15
N ARG A 4 -2.32 9.57 -3.99
CA ARG A 4 -1.33 9.57 -5.07
C ARG A 4 -1.05 8.16 -5.56
N LEU A 5 -0.94 8.00 -6.87
CA LEU A 5 -0.65 6.75 -7.55
C LEU A 5 0.63 6.85 -8.38
N GLY A 6 1.10 5.71 -8.85
CA GLY A 6 2.25 5.65 -9.74
C GLY A 6 3.47 6.30 -9.13
N VAL A 7 4.23 6.99 -9.96
CA VAL A 7 5.44 7.72 -9.57
C VAL A 7 5.19 8.78 -8.49
N PHE A 8 3.99 9.36 -8.43
CA PHE A 8 3.65 10.34 -7.40
C PHE A 8 3.40 9.74 -6.02
N GLY A 9 3.00 8.48 -5.97
CA GLY A 9 2.67 7.76 -4.74
C GLY A 9 3.78 6.87 -4.20
N SER A 10 4.76 6.51 -5.03
CA SER A 10 5.75 5.50 -4.66
C SER A 10 7.13 5.67 -5.29
N ILE A 11 7.58 6.91 -5.52
CA ILE A 11 8.95 7.18 -5.94
C ILE A 11 9.88 7.18 -4.72
N ASN A 12 11.01 6.51 -4.82
CA ASN A 12 12.01 6.49 -3.77
C ASN A 12 13.04 7.60 -4.01
N LEU A 13 13.29 8.40 -2.99
CA LEU A 13 14.28 9.49 -3.00
C LEU A 13 15.46 9.26 -2.05
N ASP A 14 15.48 8.14 -1.30
CA ASP A 14 16.40 7.91 -0.20
C ASP A 14 17.87 7.69 -0.61
N PHE A 15 18.14 7.58 -1.92
CA PHE A 15 19.50 7.45 -2.45
C PHE A 15 20.13 8.81 -2.84
N PHE A 16 19.40 9.90 -2.72
CA PHE A 16 19.97 11.25 -2.87
C PHE A 16 20.53 11.76 -1.54
N ASP A 17 21.64 12.45 -1.59
CA ASP A 17 22.20 13.12 -0.42
C ASP A 17 21.20 14.15 0.14
N GLY A 18 21.04 14.20 1.46
CA GLY A 18 20.11 15.11 2.14
C GLY A 18 18.64 14.70 2.10
N SER A 19 18.34 13.46 1.68
CA SER A 19 16.96 12.96 1.50
C SER A 19 16.30 12.40 2.76
N ASP A 20 16.90 12.48 3.94
CA ASP A 20 16.40 11.85 5.17
C ASP A 20 14.93 12.16 5.49
N GLN A 21 14.49 13.39 5.25
CA GLN A 21 13.09 13.78 5.44
C GLN A 21 12.13 13.13 4.44
N TYR A 22 12.63 12.55 3.34
CA TYR A 22 11.86 11.89 2.29
C TYR A 22 11.94 10.36 2.33
N ARG A 23 12.46 9.78 3.40
CA ARG A 23 12.67 8.32 3.53
C ARG A 23 11.41 7.48 3.30
N CYS A 24 10.21 8.04 3.50
CA CYS A 24 8.93 7.37 3.24
C CYS A 24 8.29 7.78 1.91
N SER A 25 9.03 8.44 1.00
CA SER A 25 8.52 8.88 -0.32
C SER A 25 8.06 7.70 -1.20
N ASN A 26 8.55 6.53 -0.95
CA ASN A 26 8.18 5.27 -1.57
C ASN A 26 6.77 4.74 -1.20
N ASN A 27 6.13 5.29 -0.15
CA ASN A 27 4.81 4.86 0.36
C ASN A 27 3.84 6.04 0.58
N LEU A 28 3.97 7.11 -0.22
CA LEU A 28 3.11 8.29 -0.10
C LEU A 28 1.63 7.97 -0.35
N ASN A 29 1.33 6.97 -1.18
CA ASN A 29 -0.02 6.47 -1.40
C ASN A 29 -0.70 6.01 -0.09
N LEU A 30 -0.01 5.26 0.75
CA LEU A 30 -0.52 4.80 2.05
C LEU A 30 -0.52 5.92 3.09
N LEU A 31 0.46 6.82 3.04
CA LEU A 31 0.49 8.00 3.90
C LEU A 31 -0.66 8.96 3.61
N ASP A 32 -1.02 9.16 2.35
CA ASP A 32 -2.19 9.94 1.95
C ASP A 32 -3.49 9.33 2.49
N GLN A 33 -3.63 8.00 2.41
CA GLN A 33 -4.78 7.28 2.96
C GLN A 33 -4.84 7.45 4.49
N ARG A 34 -3.71 7.33 5.18
CA ARG A 34 -3.65 7.54 6.64
C ARG A 34 -4.02 8.97 7.02
N ALA A 35 -3.53 9.96 6.28
CA ALA A 35 -3.89 11.37 6.49
C ALA A 35 -5.40 11.60 6.30
N ALA A 36 -5.99 10.99 5.27
CA ALA A 36 -7.44 11.04 5.06
C ALA A 36 -8.22 10.39 6.22
N LEU A 37 -7.75 9.26 6.75
CA LEU A 37 -8.36 8.60 7.91
C LEU A 37 -8.28 9.48 9.16
N GLN A 38 -7.15 10.11 9.41
CA GLN A 38 -6.98 11.07 10.51
C GLN A 38 -7.97 12.21 10.38
N TRP A 39 -8.06 12.81 9.19
CA TRP A 39 -9.01 13.90 8.94
C TRP A 39 -10.46 13.47 9.18
N VAL A 40 -10.84 12.28 8.67
CA VAL A 40 -12.21 11.75 8.91
C VAL A 40 -12.47 11.58 10.40
N ARG A 41 -11.53 11.01 11.15
CA ARG A 41 -11.68 10.81 12.59
C ARG A 41 -11.84 12.13 13.35
N GLU A 42 -11.02 13.11 13.02
CA GLU A 42 -11.03 14.43 13.66
C GLU A 42 -12.32 15.21 13.37
N ASN A 43 -12.90 15.03 12.17
CA ASN A 43 -14.05 15.80 11.72
C ASN A 43 -15.39 15.03 11.75
N ALA A 44 -15.39 13.74 12.08
CA ALA A 44 -16.57 12.87 12.02
C ALA A 44 -17.79 13.49 12.72
N ARG A 45 -17.61 14.05 13.92
CA ARG A 45 -18.69 14.67 14.71
C ARG A 45 -19.34 15.85 14.01
N LEU A 46 -18.61 16.61 13.20
CA LEU A 46 -19.15 17.73 12.42
C LEU A 46 -20.16 17.26 11.35
N PHE A 47 -20.04 16.02 10.93
CA PHE A 47 -20.91 15.35 9.95
C PHE A 47 -21.94 14.42 10.61
N GLY A 48 -22.11 14.48 11.92
CA GLY A 48 -23.07 13.66 12.66
C GLY A 48 -22.64 12.18 12.79
N ALA A 49 -21.37 11.87 12.54
CA ALA A 49 -20.83 10.52 12.64
C ALA A 49 -20.05 10.32 13.96
N ASP A 50 -19.93 9.06 14.37
CA ASP A 50 -19.14 8.67 15.54
C ASP A 50 -17.72 8.30 15.10
N PRO A 51 -16.66 9.02 15.55
CA PRO A 51 -15.27 8.75 15.22
C PRO A 51 -14.79 7.37 15.67
N ASP A 52 -15.46 6.74 16.64
CA ASP A 52 -15.08 5.44 17.17
C ASP A 52 -15.72 4.26 16.40
N THR A 53 -16.55 4.53 15.39
CA THR A 53 -17.24 3.52 14.57
C THR A 53 -16.81 3.52 13.09
N ILE A 54 -15.74 4.20 12.72
CA ILE A 54 -15.24 4.30 11.34
C ILE A 54 -15.01 2.90 10.77
N THR A 55 -15.51 2.71 9.55
CA THR A 55 -15.32 1.48 8.77
C THR A 55 -14.51 1.79 7.52
N LEU A 56 -13.39 1.10 7.35
CA LEU A 56 -12.66 1.06 6.08
C LEU A 56 -13.35 0.12 5.11
N TYR A 57 -13.41 0.51 3.85
CA TYR A 57 -13.89 -0.32 2.77
C TYR A 57 -12.90 -0.26 1.60
N GLY A 58 -12.54 -1.41 1.06
CA GLY A 58 -11.63 -1.49 -0.07
C GLY A 58 -11.86 -2.70 -0.95
N HIS A 59 -11.74 -2.50 -2.25
CA HIS A 59 -11.78 -3.54 -3.26
C HIS A 59 -10.44 -3.64 -3.97
N SER A 60 -9.97 -4.85 -4.27
CA SER A 60 -8.72 -5.12 -4.99
C SER A 60 -7.53 -4.41 -4.33
N ALA A 61 -6.84 -3.50 -5.00
CA ALA A 61 -5.76 -2.70 -4.44
C ALA A 61 -6.14 -1.94 -3.16
N GLY A 62 -7.41 -1.50 -3.04
CA GLY A 62 -7.94 -0.90 -1.81
C GLY A 62 -8.04 -1.89 -0.66
N SER A 63 -8.37 -3.16 -0.93
CA SER A 63 -8.34 -4.22 0.07
C SER A 63 -6.91 -4.52 0.54
N ASN A 64 -5.94 -4.57 -0.38
CA ASN A 64 -4.52 -4.70 -0.01
C ASN A 64 -4.04 -3.52 0.83
N ALA A 65 -4.43 -2.30 0.49
CA ALA A 65 -4.09 -1.13 1.29
C ALA A 65 -4.61 -1.23 2.73
N ILE A 66 -5.82 -1.79 2.92
CA ILE A 66 -6.37 -2.06 4.26
C ILE A 66 -5.48 -3.03 5.03
N CYS A 67 -4.89 -4.04 4.39
CA CYS A 67 -3.96 -4.97 5.07
C CYS A 67 -2.74 -4.21 5.63
N HIS A 68 -2.15 -3.31 4.86
CA HIS A 68 -1.06 -2.45 5.35
C HIS A 68 -1.51 -1.57 6.53
N HIS A 69 -2.72 -1.02 6.50
CA HIS A 69 -3.26 -0.26 7.63
C HIS A 69 -3.55 -1.13 8.86
N LEU A 70 -3.96 -2.39 8.69
CA LEU A 70 -4.15 -3.35 9.78
C LEU A 70 -2.81 -3.75 10.43
N ALA A 71 -1.73 -3.82 9.67
CA ALA A 71 -0.39 -4.09 10.18
C ALA A 71 0.29 -2.86 10.81
N SER A 72 -0.26 -1.65 10.62
CA SER A 72 0.32 -0.39 11.09
C SER A 72 -0.26 0.03 12.43
N ARG A 73 0.58 0.11 13.47
CA ARG A 73 0.17 0.61 14.79
C ARG A 73 -0.33 2.06 14.78
N GLU A 74 0.11 2.86 13.82
CA GLU A 74 -0.30 4.26 13.67
C GLU A 74 -1.67 4.37 12.99
N SER A 75 -2.02 3.46 12.09
CA SER A 75 -3.30 3.45 11.39
C SER A 75 -4.41 2.78 12.20
N LEU A 76 -4.08 1.75 12.97
CA LEU A 76 -5.06 0.95 13.73
C LEU A 76 -6.03 1.78 14.59
N PRO A 77 -5.58 2.82 15.35
CA PRO A 77 -6.49 3.61 16.17
C PRO A 77 -7.52 4.43 15.37
N LEU A 78 -7.30 4.59 14.05
CA LEU A 78 -8.08 5.49 13.21
C LEU A 78 -9.40 4.88 12.72
N PHE A 79 -9.60 3.58 12.86
CA PHE A 79 -10.81 2.88 12.41
C PHE A 79 -11.18 1.72 13.33
N ARG A 80 -12.43 1.31 13.30
CA ARG A 80 -12.94 0.19 14.09
C ARG A 80 -13.16 -1.08 13.28
N ARG A 81 -13.58 -0.93 12.01
CA ARG A 81 -13.99 -2.03 11.15
C ARG A 81 -13.28 -1.95 9.80
N ALA A 82 -13.14 -3.12 9.15
CA ALA A 82 -12.62 -3.20 7.79
C ALA A 82 -13.49 -4.15 6.95
N ILE A 83 -13.75 -3.77 5.71
CA ILE A 83 -14.39 -4.60 4.69
C ILE A 83 -13.41 -4.73 3.52
N CYS A 84 -12.91 -5.93 3.32
CA CYS A 84 -11.89 -6.26 2.33
C CYS A 84 -12.51 -7.13 1.23
N GLN A 85 -12.57 -6.62 0.00
CA GLN A 85 -13.14 -7.35 -1.12
C GLN A 85 -12.07 -7.66 -2.15
N SER A 86 -12.04 -8.93 -2.59
CA SER A 86 -11.28 -9.40 -3.76
C SER A 86 -9.77 -9.18 -3.70
N SER A 87 -9.16 -9.11 -2.53
CA SER A 87 -7.70 -9.10 -2.36
C SER A 87 -7.26 -8.91 -0.89
N PHE A 88 -7.51 -9.84 -0.02
CA PHE A 88 -6.95 -9.77 1.33
C PHE A 88 -5.65 -10.58 1.36
N LEU A 89 -4.49 -9.91 1.55
CA LEU A 89 -3.15 -10.53 1.54
C LEU A 89 -2.78 -11.29 0.24
N GLN A 90 -3.44 -11.02 -0.87
CA GLN A 90 -3.29 -11.75 -2.14
C GLN A 90 -2.81 -10.88 -3.31
N GLY A 91 -2.32 -9.70 -3.05
CA GLY A 91 -1.70 -8.87 -4.08
C GLY A 91 -0.25 -9.31 -4.39
N PRO A 92 0.38 -8.70 -5.41
CA PRO A 92 1.82 -8.85 -5.57
C PRO A 92 2.51 -8.41 -4.28
N PRO A 93 3.57 -9.12 -3.86
CA PRO A 93 4.27 -8.78 -2.62
C PRO A 93 4.81 -7.34 -2.70
N PRO A 94 4.86 -6.63 -1.57
CA PRO A 94 5.52 -5.35 -1.51
C PRO A 94 6.98 -5.49 -1.98
N ARG A 95 7.49 -4.46 -2.62
CA ARG A 95 8.89 -4.42 -3.05
C ARG A 95 9.82 -4.27 -1.85
N THR A 96 11.02 -4.78 -1.99
CA THR A 96 12.12 -4.43 -1.10
C THR A 96 12.54 -2.97 -1.33
N LEU A 97 13.26 -2.41 -0.37
CA LEU A 97 13.80 -1.06 -0.50
C LEU A 97 14.82 -0.97 -1.66
N GLU A 98 15.61 -2.03 -1.87
CA GLU A 98 16.57 -2.11 -2.98
C GLU A 98 15.86 -2.11 -4.35
N GLU A 99 14.81 -2.91 -4.52
CA GLU A 99 13.99 -2.92 -5.74
C GLU A 99 13.36 -1.55 -6.00
N SER A 100 12.85 -0.89 -4.95
CA SER A 100 12.28 0.45 -5.05
C SER A 100 13.31 1.49 -5.48
N ARG A 101 14.52 1.43 -4.93
CA ARG A 101 15.65 2.29 -5.35
C ARG A 101 16.00 2.07 -6.82
N ALA A 102 16.15 0.82 -7.24
CA ALA A 102 16.46 0.47 -8.62
C ALA A 102 15.37 0.96 -9.60
N PHE A 103 14.10 0.88 -9.20
CA PHE A 103 12.99 1.41 -9.97
C PHE A 103 13.05 2.93 -10.11
N SER A 104 13.20 3.63 -9.00
CA SER A 104 13.22 5.09 -8.98
C SER A 104 14.45 5.64 -9.71
N LYS A 105 15.59 4.96 -9.56
CA LYS A 105 16.81 5.33 -10.27
C LYS A 105 16.63 5.33 -11.80
N LYS A 106 15.91 4.36 -12.37
CA LYS A 106 15.63 4.32 -13.81
C LYS A 106 14.85 5.56 -14.28
N ILE A 107 13.93 6.08 -13.46
CA ILE A 107 13.20 7.32 -13.76
C ILE A 107 14.16 8.52 -13.79
N PHE A 108 14.98 8.65 -12.75
CA PHE A 108 15.91 9.79 -12.63
C PHE A 108 17.04 9.72 -13.66
N ASP A 109 17.57 8.54 -13.97
CA ASP A 109 18.54 8.33 -15.05
C ASP A 109 17.96 8.75 -16.41
N TYR A 110 16.72 8.37 -16.72
CA TYR A 110 16.01 8.80 -17.93
C TYR A 110 15.84 10.32 -18.00
N LEU A 111 15.60 10.97 -16.87
CA LEU A 111 15.44 12.42 -16.77
C LEU A 111 16.78 13.18 -16.72
N GLY A 112 17.90 12.50 -16.56
CA GLY A 112 19.22 13.10 -16.38
C GLY A 112 19.39 13.80 -15.04
N ILE A 113 18.70 13.33 -13.99
CA ILE A 113 18.67 13.95 -12.66
C ILE A 113 19.63 13.23 -11.73
N THR A 114 20.47 14.00 -11.06
CA THR A 114 21.53 13.47 -10.20
C THR A 114 21.48 14.00 -8.77
N THR A 115 20.69 15.03 -8.50
CA THR A 115 20.58 15.65 -7.18
C THR A 115 19.13 15.68 -6.67
N LEU A 116 18.97 15.76 -5.35
CA LEU A 116 17.66 15.89 -4.70
C LEU A 116 16.95 17.19 -5.13
N ASP A 117 17.67 18.30 -5.20
CA ASP A 117 17.10 19.58 -5.59
C ASP A 117 16.51 19.55 -7.01
N GLU A 118 17.23 18.93 -7.95
CA GLU A 118 16.71 18.72 -9.30
C GLU A 118 15.47 17.83 -9.27
N ALA A 119 15.48 16.75 -8.46
CA ALA A 119 14.35 15.84 -8.33
C ALA A 119 13.09 16.53 -7.78
N LEU A 120 13.24 17.41 -6.80
CA LEU A 120 12.14 18.17 -6.20
C LEU A 120 11.55 19.25 -7.12
N LEU A 121 12.29 19.71 -8.12
CA LEU A 121 11.87 20.73 -9.07
C LEU A 121 11.26 20.18 -10.37
N ILE A 122 11.18 18.86 -10.52
CA ILE A 122 10.58 18.25 -11.72
C ILE A 122 9.10 18.61 -11.80
N SER A 123 8.64 19.02 -12.97
CA SER A 123 7.20 19.17 -13.22
C SER A 123 6.50 17.81 -13.25
N SER A 124 5.24 17.79 -12.81
CA SER A 124 4.39 16.59 -12.82
C SER A 124 4.30 15.94 -14.21
N ASP A 125 4.22 16.75 -15.27
CA ASP A 125 4.13 16.25 -16.65
C ASP A 125 5.40 15.51 -17.06
N ARG A 126 6.57 16.06 -16.76
CA ARG A 126 7.86 15.40 -17.05
C ARG A 126 8.00 14.08 -16.29
N LEU A 127 7.60 14.08 -15.02
CA LEU A 127 7.68 12.89 -14.17
C LEU A 127 6.73 11.78 -14.69
N LEU A 128 5.50 12.15 -15.08
CA LEU A 128 4.54 11.22 -15.66
C LEU A 128 5.00 10.68 -17.02
N GLN A 129 5.57 11.53 -17.87
CA GLN A 129 6.16 11.10 -19.15
C GLN A 129 7.30 10.10 -18.93
N ALA A 130 8.19 10.38 -17.97
CA ALA A 130 9.27 9.46 -17.63
C ALA A 130 8.73 8.10 -17.15
N GLN A 131 7.71 8.09 -16.28
CA GLN A 131 7.06 6.84 -15.89
C GLN A 131 6.58 6.06 -17.11
N LYS A 132 5.83 6.70 -18.01
CA LYS A 132 5.28 6.06 -19.22
C LYS A 132 6.38 5.49 -20.12
N GLN A 133 7.46 6.21 -20.29
CA GLN A 133 8.58 5.77 -21.14
C GLN A 133 9.37 4.61 -20.52
N VAL A 134 9.57 4.62 -19.20
CA VAL A 134 10.41 3.64 -18.51
C VAL A 134 9.63 2.37 -18.15
N PHE A 135 8.37 2.49 -17.74
CA PHE A 135 7.57 1.39 -17.17
C PHE A 135 6.18 1.21 -17.80
N GLY A 136 5.77 2.05 -18.73
CA GLY A 136 4.42 2.05 -19.28
C GLY A 136 3.39 2.64 -18.30
N GLU A 137 2.16 2.09 -18.33
CA GLU A 137 1.05 2.63 -17.53
C GLU A 137 1.08 2.18 -16.06
N ILE A 138 1.77 1.08 -15.74
CA ILE A 138 1.78 0.50 -14.39
C ILE A 138 3.11 0.82 -13.71
N TYR A 139 3.01 1.61 -12.65
CA TYR A 139 4.13 1.89 -11.75
C TYR A 139 3.60 2.04 -10.32
N GLY A 140 4.37 1.54 -9.39
CA GLY A 140 4.08 1.68 -7.97
C GLY A 140 3.57 0.37 -7.37
N SER A 141 4.19 0.02 -6.28
CA SER A 141 3.82 -1.04 -5.36
C SER A 141 4.22 -0.55 -3.98
N PRO A 142 3.53 -0.93 -2.92
CA PRO A 142 4.01 -0.69 -1.56
C PRO A 142 5.44 -1.20 -1.40
N VAL A 143 6.22 -0.56 -0.55
CA VAL A 143 7.64 -0.86 -0.33
C VAL A 143 7.87 -1.16 1.14
N ILE A 144 8.50 -2.29 1.45
CA ILE A 144 8.90 -2.65 2.81
C ILE A 144 10.00 -1.67 3.26
N ASP A 145 9.60 -0.67 4.03
CA ASP A 145 10.49 0.32 4.65
C ASP A 145 10.56 0.19 6.18
N ASN A 146 9.76 -0.72 6.75
CA ASN A 146 9.60 -0.94 8.18
C ASN A 146 9.17 0.31 8.98
N VAL A 147 8.60 1.30 8.29
CA VAL A 147 8.00 2.52 8.86
C VAL A 147 6.52 2.60 8.49
N VAL A 148 6.20 2.47 7.21
CA VAL A 148 4.82 2.52 6.67
C VAL A 148 4.34 1.11 6.34
N VAL A 149 5.17 0.34 5.64
CA VAL A 149 4.94 -1.06 5.25
C VAL A 149 5.97 -1.94 5.94
N PHE A 150 5.51 -2.99 6.55
CA PHE A 150 6.34 -3.85 7.39
C PHE A 150 6.61 -5.19 6.73
N ASP A 151 7.79 -5.74 6.98
CA ASP A 151 8.02 -7.16 6.71
C ASP A 151 7.11 -8.01 7.59
N LYS A 152 6.64 -9.15 7.05
CA LYS A 152 5.77 -10.10 7.76
C LYS A 152 4.50 -9.46 8.34
N GLU A 153 3.78 -8.68 7.54
CA GLU A 153 2.56 -8.00 7.97
C GLU A 153 1.50 -8.96 8.53
N PHE A 154 1.42 -10.18 7.98
CA PHE A 154 0.51 -11.19 8.50
C PHE A 154 0.85 -11.56 9.95
N ASP A 155 2.10 -11.80 10.27
CA ASP A 155 2.53 -12.11 11.64
C ASP A 155 2.20 -10.95 12.59
N ARG A 156 2.37 -9.71 12.13
CA ARG A 156 2.01 -8.50 12.90
C ARG A 156 0.50 -8.39 13.15
N MET A 157 -0.33 -8.84 12.23
CA MET A 157 -1.78 -8.90 12.44
C MET A 157 -2.16 -10.03 13.39
N MET A 158 -1.45 -11.16 13.35
CA MET A 158 -1.72 -12.34 14.18
C MET A 158 -1.15 -12.23 15.60
N ASP A 159 -0.27 -11.31 15.89
CA ASP A 159 0.32 -11.07 17.24
C ASP A 159 -0.66 -10.47 18.27
N GLY A 160 -1.92 -10.32 17.89
CA GLY A 160 -2.96 -9.68 18.70
C GLY A 160 -3.15 -8.19 18.45
N THR A 161 -2.32 -7.57 17.60
CA THR A 161 -2.37 -6.13 17.28
C THR A 161 -3.74 -5.74 16.72
N VAL A 162 -4.38 -6.61 15.93
CA VAL A 162 -5.74 -6.37 15.37
C VAL A 162 -6.86 -6.81 16.30
N SER A 163 -6.56 -7.22 17.52
CA SER A 163 -7.55 -7.61 18.51
C SER A 163 -8.59 -6.49 18.72
N GLY A 164 -9.86 -6.87 18.72
CA GLY A 164 -10.97 -5.90 18.83
C GLY A 164 -11.35 -5.22 17.52
N LYS A 165 -10.67 -5.46 16.38
CA LYS A 165 -11.16 -5.06 15.06
C LYS A 165 -12.22 -6.04 14.55
N GLN A 166 -13.19 -5.53 13.80
CA GLN A 166 -14.17 -6.35 13.09
C GLN A 166 -13.81 -6.34 11.61
N ILE A 167 -13.49 -7.50 11.06
CA ILE A 167 -13.01 -7.62 9.68
C ILE A 167 -13.97 -8.52 8.91
N MET A 168 -14.45 -8.00 7.76
CA MET A 168 -15.22 -8.78 6.78
C MET A 168 -14.35 -8.97 5.55
N ILE A 169 -14.19 -10.21 5.11
CA ILE A 169 -13.42 -10.58 3.93
C ILE A 169 -14.35 -11.29 2.95
N GLY A 170 -14.30 -10.91 1.69
CA GLY A 170 -15.12 -11.52 0.65
C GLY A 170 -14.43 -11.57 -0.70
N TYR A 171 -14.77 -12.60 -1.46
CA TYR A 171 -14.34 -12.84 -2.83
C TYR A 171 -15.53 -13.23 -3.68
N SER A 172 -15.51 -12.87 -4.97
CA SER A 172 -16.50 -13.40 -5.90
C SER A 172 -16.02 -14.72 -6.49
N ASN A 173 -16.97 -15.63 -6.80
CA ASN A 173 -16.67 -16.90 -7.42
C ASN A 173 -16.20 -16.79 -8.90
N GLY A 174 -16.25 -15.59 -9.49
CA GLY A 174 -15.79 -15.31 -10.84
C GLY A 174 -14.35 -14.78 -10.96
N GLU A 175 -13.59 -14.72 -9.87
CA GLU A 175 -12.22 -14.18 -9.84
C GLU A 175 -11.12 -15.16 -10.30
N ARG A 176 -11.50 -16.20 -11.03
CA ARG A 176 -10.60 -17.31 -11.44
C ARG A 176 -9.44 -16.87 -12.33
N ASP A 177 -9.60 -15.81 -13.11
CA ASP A 177 -8.61 -15.36 -14.09
C ASP A 177 -7.48 -14.49 -13.49
N SER A 178 -7.56 -14.15 -12.21
CA SER A 178 -6.58 -13.28 -11.54
C SER A 178 -5.45 -14.05 -10.83
N GLY A 179 -5.31 -15.35 -11.09
CA GLY A 179 -4.33 -16.21 -10.42
C GLY A 179 -4.77 -16.69 -9.03
N PHE A 180 -6.02 -16.45 -8.67
CA PHE A 180 -6.62 -17.03 -7.48
C PHE A 180 -6.95 -18.50 -7.70
N VAL A 181 -6.61 -19.31 -6.73
CA VAL A 181 -6.90 -20.76 -6.75
C VAL A 181 -8.40 -20.96 -6.61
N ASP A 182 -8.94 -21.96 -7.29
CA ASP A 182 -10.32 -22.40 -7.14
C ASP A 182 -10.56 -22.82 -5.68
N LEU A 183 -11.30 -22.00 -4.94
CA LEU A 183 -11.57 -22.24 -3.52
C LEU A 183 -12.68 -23.28 -3.27
N ASP A 184 -13.25 -23.89 -4.33
CA ASP A 184 -14.24 -24.94 -4.21
C ASP A 184 -13.66 -26.27 -3.68
N GLU A 185 -12.32 -26.38 -3.62
CA GLU A 185 -11.65 -27.54 -3.04
C GLU A 185 -10.91 -27.15 -1.75
N ARG A 186 -11.17 -27.88 -0.66
CA ARG A 186 -10.45 -27.70 0.62
C ARG A 186 -8.92 -27.79 0.48
N GLU A 187 -8.44 -28.62 -0.44
CA GLU A 187 -7.02 -28.70 -0.82
C GLU A 187 -6.48 -27.39 -1.39
N SER A 188 -7.32 -26.60 -2.06
CA SER A 188 -6.91 -25.31 -2.66
C SER A 188 -6.58 -24.27 -1.61
N VAL A 189 -7.31 -24.20 -0.51
CA VAL A 189 -7.04 -23.26 0.58
C VAL A 189 -5.73 -23.61 1.27
N GLU A 190 -5.50 -24.89 1.60
CA GLU A 190 -4.25 -25.36 2.20
C GLU A 190 -3.04 -25.14 1.26
N LYS A 191 -3.24 -25.33 -0.05
CA LYS A 191 -2.22 -25.10 -1.06
C LYS A 191 -1.90 -23.62 -1.19
N VAL A 192 -2.91 -22.73 -1.23
CA VAL A 192 -2.70 -21.26 -1.23
C VAL A 192 -1.94 -20.84 0.00
N LEU A 193 -2.28 -21.34 1.18
CA LEU A 193 -1.58 -21.05 2.43
C LEU A 193 -0.14 -21.60 2.42
N LYS A 194 0.09 -22.78 1.81
CA LYS A 194 1.44 -23.37 1.68
C LYS A 194 2.30 -22.67 0.62
N ASP A 195 1.71 -22.34 -0.53
CA ASP A 195 2.45 -21.74 -1.65
C ASP A 195 2.73 -20.25 -1.41
N ASN A 196 1.91 -19.58 -0.60
CA ASN A 196 2.11 -18.22 -0.14
C ASN A 196 2.91 -18.13 1.17
N LYS A 197 3.91 -18.99 1.36
CA LYS A 197 4.86 -18.92 2.50
C LYS A 197 5.54 -17.56 2.69
N ARG A 198 5.37 -16.63 1.75
CA ARG A 198 5.82 -15.25 1.87
C ARG A 198 4.91 -14.40 2.78
N PHE A 199 3.73 -14.92 3.12
CA PHE A 199 2.76 -14.28 4.02
C PHE A 199 2.59 -15.02 5.36
N LEU A 200 3.26 -16.16 5.51
CA LEU A 200 3.32 -16.95 6.76
C LEU A 200 4.75 -16.77 7.41
#